data_2b022c10938c5c82dae608c32ece6d07
#
_entry.id   2b022c10938c5c82dae608c32ece6d07
#
_cell.length_a   1.000
_cell.length_b   1.000
_cell.length_c   1.000
_cell.angle_alpha   90.00
_cell.angle_beta   90.00
_cell.angle_gamma   90.00
#
_symmetry.space_group_name_H-M   'P 1'
#
loop_
_entity.id
_entity.type
_entity.pdbx_description
1 polymer ?
#
loop_
_entity_poly.entity_id
_entity_poly.type
_entity_poly.pdbx_seq_one_letter_code
_entity_poly.pdbx_strand_id
1 'polypeptide(L)'
;MSKNKYEIDMCNGTIMDKLISFSVPLMLSGILQLMFNAVDIIVVGRFAGSQSLAAVGSTTALINMFVNLFIGVSLGANVLAARFYASGKHKEMSETVHTAITFAAISGVVMALIGVLMAKPALELMGTPDDVINLSTLYMRIYFLGMPFFMLYNYGAAVLRAVGDTKRPLMFLIAAGIINACLNMVLVIVFNLGVAGVAIATIFSQFISCVLVLRCLNKTDASYQLRFSKLKIKGYYLKQIFQVGIPAGIQSTVINFSNALLQSSVNSFGSTAMAGYTAANNILGFLYASINSVTQACMSFTSQNYGVRKFKRMDKVLIDCVILSVGASLVFGCGAYIFGDKVLMIYTNSEDVIKCGVEILSLIHISEPTRRSYIS
;
A
#
# COMPACT_ATOMS: atom_id res chain seq x y z
N MET A 1 -5.61 -14.98 -29.08
CA MET A 1 -5.57 -15.09 -27.61
C MET A 1 -6.89 -14.57 -27.06
N SER A 2 -7.66 -15.41 -26.38
CA SER A 2 -8.88 -14.98 -25.68
C SER A 2 -8.47 -13.97 -24.61
N LYS A 3 -8.88 -12.69 -24.72
CA LYS A 3 -8.69 -11.70 -23.66
C LYS A 3 -9.47 -12.18 -22.44
N ASN A 4 -8.80 -12.29 -21.32
CA ASN A 4 -9.46 -12.63 -20.06
C ASN A 4 -10.45 -11.49 -19.71
N LYS A 5 -11.65 -11.81 -19.24
CA LYS A 5 -12.75 -10.88 -18.92
C LYS A 5 -12.31 -9.70 -18.01
N TYR A 6 -11.24 -9.90 -17.27
CA TYR A 6 -10.74 -8.91 -16.28
C TYR A 6 -9.62 -8.01 -16.81
N GLU A 7 -9.08 -8.29 -18.01
CA GLU A 7 -7.97 -7.53 -18.58
C GLU A 7 -8.46 -6.29 -19.32
N ILE A 8 -7.92 -5.12 -18.97
CA ILE A 8 -8.21 -3.85 -19.63
C ILE A 8 -7.18 -3.60 -20.72
N ASP A 9 -7.65 -3.36 -21.96
CA ASP A 9 -6.79 -2.93 -23.06
C ASP A 9 -6.39 -1.45 -22.89
N MET A 10 -5.15 -1.22 -22.45
CA MET A 10 -4.64 0.12 -22.19
C MET A 10 -4.12 0.83 -23.46
N CYS A 11 -3.90 0.06 -24.54
CA CYS A 11 -3.26 0.57 -25.75
C CYS A 11 -4.25 1.09 -26.81
N ASN A 12 -5.54 0.77 -26.72
CA ASN A 12 -6.55 1.14 -27.71
C ASN A 12 -7.81 1.73 -27.05
N GLY A 13 -8.68 2.38 -27.81
CA GLY A 13 -9.96 2.97 -27.37
C GLY A 13 -9.83 4.19 -26.46
N THR A 14 -10.91 4.52 -25.74
CA THR A 14 -10.96 5.66 -24.81
C THR A 14 -9.99 5.48 -23.64
N ILE A 15 -9.36 6.57 -23.19
CA ILE A 15 -8.37 6.52 -22.11
C ILE A 15 -9.07 6.72 -20.76
N MET A 16 -9.85 7.77 -20.64
CA MET A 16 -10.47 8.21 -19.39
C MET A 16 -11.32 7.10 -18.72
N ASP A 17 -12.25 6.49 -19.48
CA ASP A 17 -13.12 5.42 -18.97
C ASP A 17 -12.33 4.23 -18.45
N LYS A 18 -11.25 3.88 -19.15
CA LYS A 18 -10.38 2.77 -18.78
C LYS A 18 -9.50 3.10 -17.59
N LEU A 19 -9.02 4.35 -17.49
CA LEU A 19 -8.31 4.83 -16.30
C LEU A 19 -9.20 4.78 -15.07
N ILE A 20 -10.44 5.24 -15.15
CA ILE A 20 -11.41 5.17 -14.06
C ILE A 20 -11.67 3.70 -13.69
N SER A 21 -11.98 2.84 -14.66
CA SER A 21 -12.22 1.41 -14.44
C SER A 21 -11.04 0.67 -13.81
N PHE A 22 -9.82 1.13 -14.07
CA PHE A 22 -8.59 0.59 -13.50
C PHE A 22 -8.29 1.17 -12.11
N SER A 23 -8.48 2.49 -11.94
CA SER A 23 -8.13 3.21 -10.71
C SER A 23 -9.10 2.94 -9.57
N VAL A 24 -10.42 2.81 -9.85
CA VAL A 24 -11.43 2.60 -8.82
C VAL A 24 -11.18 1.33 -7.98
N PRO A 25 -10.91 0.13 -8.56
CA PRO A 25 -10.57 -1.03 -7.75
C PRO A 25 -9.28 -0.87 -6.95
N LEU A 26 -8.28 -0.12 -7.46
CA LEU A 26 -7.05 0.18 -6.72
C LEU A 26 -7.32 1.12 -5.54
N MET A 27 -8.13 2.14 -5.74
CA MET A 27 -8.57 3.06 -4.69
C MET A 27 -9.31 2.31 -3.58
N LEU A 28 -10.26 1.46 -3.96
CA LEU A 28 -10.97 0.61 -3.01
C LEU A 28 -10.03 -0.33 -2.26
N SER A 29 -9.01 -0.88 -2.92
CA SER A 29 -7.97 -1.69 -2.27
C SER A 29 -7.19 -0.90 -1.22
N GLY A 30 -6.82 0.34 -1.52
CA GLY A 30 -6.14 1.24 -0.57
C GLY A 30 -7.02 1.60 0.63
N ILE A 31 -8.29 1.96 0.38
CA ILE A 31 -9.27 2.26 1.43
C ILE A 31 -9.49 1.04 2.33
N LEU A 32 -9.65 -0.15 1.76
CA LEU A 32 -9.80 -1.38 2.55
C LEU A 32 -8.59 -1.67 3.43
N GLN A 33 -7.37 -1.43 2.94
CA GLN A 33 -6.16 -1.59 3.77
C GLN A 33 -6.17 -0.64 4.97
N LEU A 34 -6.58 0.62 4.77
CA LEU A 34 -6.73 1.57 5.88
C LEU A 34 -7.80 1.11 6.89
N MET A 35 -8.93 0.59 6.40
CA MET A 35 -9.99 0.06 7.26
C MET A 35 -9.53 -1.17 8.06
N PHE A 36 -8.76 -2.07 7.46
CA PHE A 36 -8.23 -3.25 8.17
C PHE A 36 -7.27 -2.85 9.27
N ASN A 37 -6.35 -1.90 8.99
CA ASN A 37 -5.49 -1.33 10.03
C ASN A 37 -6.29 -0.69 11.16
N ALA A 38 -7.38 0.02 10.84
CA ALA A 38 -8.24 0.60 11.85
C ALA A 38 -8.95 -0.48 12.70
N VAL A 39 -9.43 -1.56 12.09
CA VAL A 39 -10.02 -2.70 12.82
C VAL A 39 -9.01 -3.35 13.75
N ASP A 40 -7.79 -3.58 13.29
CA ASP A 40 -6.70 -4.14 14.11
C ASP A 40 -6.45 -3.26 15.35
N ILE A 41 -6.34 -1.95 15.17
CA ILE A 41 -6.12 -0.98 16.26
C ILE A 41 -7.31 -0.96 17.23
N ILE A 42 -8.55 -0.98 16.74
CA ILE A 42 -9.76 -0.98 17.58
C ILE A 42 -9.84 -2.26 18.41
N VAL A 43 -9.60 -3.42 17.79
CA VAL A 43 -9.65 -4.71 18.50
C VAL A 43 -8.59 -4.77 19.59
N VAL A 44 -7.35 -4.37 19.28
CA VAL A 44 -6.27 -4.33 20.29
C VAL A 44 -6.61 -3.35 21.41
N GLY A 45 -7.02 -2.13 21.07
CA GLY A 45 -7.29 -1.08 22.06
C GLY A 45 -8.44 -1.41 23.01
N ARG A 46 -9.50 -2.06 22.51
CA ARG A 46 -10.68 -2.41 23.31
C ARG A 46 -10.51 -3.69 24.13
N PHE A 47 -9.82 -4.68 23.59
CA PHE A 47 -9.82 -6.03 24.18
C PHE A 47 -8.46 -6.49 24.70
N ALA A 48 -7.35 -5.89 24.27
CA ALA A 48 -6.00 -6.27 24.71
C ALA A 48 -5.32 -5.23 25.62
N GLY A 49 -5.98 -4.08 25.87
CA GLY A 49 -5.51 -3.04 26.80
C GLY A 49 -4.55 -2.01 26.17
N SER A 50 -4.30 -0.95 26.93
CA SER A 50 -3.51 0.23 26.46
C SER A 50 -2.06 -0.09 26.16
N GLN A 51 -1.41 -0.98 26.89
CA GLN A 51 -0.03 -1.40 26.60
C GLN A 51 0.08 -2.14 25.27
N SER A 52 -0.88 -3.01 24.96
CA SER A 52 -0.95 -3.69 23.66
C SER A 52 -1.17 -2.72 22.50
N LEU A 53 -2.01 -1.71 22.72
CA LEU A 53 -2.25 -0.64 21.73
C LEU A 53 -0.96 0.17 21.50
N ALA A 54 -0.26 0.56 22.57
CA ALA A 54 1.03 1.24 22.48
C ALA A 54 2.08 0.40 21.75
N ALA A 55 2.09 -0.92 21.99
CA ALA A 55 2.99 -1.86 21.33
C ALA A 55 2.79 -1.92 19.82
N VAL A 56 1.55 -2.02 19.36
CA VAL A 56 1.22 -2.00 17.91
C VAL A 56 1.57 -0.64 17.30
N GLY A 57 1.23 0.46 18.01
CA GLY A 57 1.50 1.82 17.54
C GLY A 57 3.00 2.10 17.36
N SER A 58 3.84 1.72 18.32
CA SER A 58 5.29 1.97 18.28
C SER A 58 6.00 1.22 17.14
N THR A 59 5.49 0.08 16.71
CA THR A 59 6.09 -0.74 15.64
C THR A 59 5.70 -0.29 14.23
N THR A 60 4.58 0.45 14.10
CA THR A 60 4.00 0.80 12.78
C THR A 60 4.96 1.58 11.90
N ALA A 61 5.70 2.52 12.45
CA ALA A 61 6.65 3.35 11.69
C ALA A 61 7.78 2.52 11.07
N LEU A 62 8.38 1.62 11.87
CA LEU A 62 9.43 0.71 11.40
C LEU A 62 8.92 -0.24 10.32
N ILE A 63 7.78 -0.88 10.56
CA ILE A 63 7.17 -1.80 9.61
C ILE A 63 6.90 -1.08 8.28
N ASN A 64 6.28 0.11 8.32
CA ASN A 64 5.96 0.88 7.13
C ASN A 64 7.20 1.31 6.34
N MET A 65 8.31 1.62 7.01
CA MET A 65 9.56 1.99 6.34
C MET A 65 10.06 0.84 5.43
N PHE A 66 10.12 -0.37 5.95
CA PHE A 66 10.53 -1.54 5.18
C PHE A 66 9.50 -1.93 4.12
N VAL A 67 8.23 -1.98 4.48
CA VAL A 67 7.13 -2.35 3.58
C VAL A 67 7.08 -1.44 2.36
N ASN A 68 7.16 -0.12 2.54
CA ASN A 68 7.07 0.84 1.44
C ASN A 68 8.25 0.76 0.47
N LEU A 69 9.45 0.47 0.95
CA LEU A 69 10.61 0.25 0.09
C LEU A 69 10.34 -0.91 -0.89
N PHE A 70 9.85 -2.03 -0.41
CA PHE A 70 9.60 -3.21 -1.25
C PHE A 70 8.33 -3.08 -2.11
N ILE A 71 7.31 -2.36 -1.65
CA ILE A 71 6.19 -1.96 -2.51
C ILE A 71 6.72 -1.16 -3.70
N GLY A 72 7.63 -0.21 -3.47
CA GLY A 72 8.29 0.54 -4.55
C GLY A 72 8.98 -0.37 -5.54
N VAL A 73 9.74 -1.37 -5.09
CA VAL A 73 10.39 -2.34 -5.99
C VAL A 73 9.35 -3.17 -6.77
N SER A 74 8.20 -3.50 -6.18
CA SER A 74 7.11 -4.20 -6.89
C SER A 74 6.51 -3.36 -8.03
N LEU A 75 6.54 -2.02 -7.92
CA LEU A 75 6.15 -1.13 -9.04
C LEU A 75 7.08 -1.29 -10.24
N GLY A 76 8.39 -1.50 -10.00
CA GLY A 76 9.35 -1.81 -11.06
C GLY A 76 8.99 -3.10 -11.81
N ALA A 77 8.55 -4.13 -11.10
CA ALA A 77 8.05 -5.37 -11.70
C ALA A 77 6.77 -5.13 -12.54
N ASN A 78 5.84 -4.28 -12.03
CA ASN A 78 4.65 -3.88 -12.79
C ASN A 78 5.01 -3.19 -14.09
N VAL A 79 5.88 -2.18 -14.05
CA VAL A 79 6.30 -1.38 -15.23
C VAL A 79 6.94 -2.28 -16.29
N LEU A 80 7.85 -3.16 -15.89
CA LEU A 80 8.54 -4.04 -16.82
C LEU A 80 7.62 -5.09 -17.42
N ALA A 81 6.77 -5.71 -16.61
CA ALA A 81 5.76 -6.67 -17.05
C ALA A 81 4.75 -6.01 -18.02
N ALA A 82 4.25 -4.82 -17.71
CA ALA A 82 3.33 -4.06 -18.56
C ALA A 82 3.92 -3.76 -19.93
N ARG A 83 5.20 -3.36 -19.97
CA ARG A 83 5.94 -3.10 -21.21
C ARG A 83 6.05 -4.34 -22.09
N PHE A 84 6.45 -5.48 -21.52
CA PHE A 84 6.61 -6.72 -22.30
C PHE A 84 5.27 -7.34 -22.68
N TYR A 85 4.25 -7.24 -21.82
CA TYR A 85 2.91 -7.71 -22.15
C TYR A 85 2.35 -7.00 -23.39
N ALA A 86 2.38 -5.67 -23.40
CA ALA A 86 1.86 -4.88 -24.52
C ALA A 86 2.65 -5.07 -25.81
N SER A 87 3.98 -5.24 -25.73
CA SER A 87 4.82 -5.47 -26.92
C SER A 87 4.77 -6.90 -27.47
N GLY A 88 3.95 -7.79 -26.89
CA GLY A 88 3.83 -9.19 -27.34
C GLY A 88 5.09 -10.03 -27.10
N LYS A 89 6.01 -9.58 -26.25
CA LYS A 89 7.25 -10.28 -25.91
C LYS A 89 7.00 -11.34 -24.85
N HIS A 90 6.42 -12.46 -25.26
CA HIS A 90 5.93 -13.51 -24.36
C HIS A 90 7.04 -14.15 -23.52
N LYS A 91 8.23 -14.35 -24.08
CA LYS A 91 9.38 -14.93 -23.39
C LYS A 91 9.89 -13.98 -22.30
N GLU A 92 10.09 -12.71 -22.64
CA GLU A 92 10.56 -11.67 -21.73
C GLU A 92 9.53 -11.41 -20.63
N MET A 93 8.22 -11.45 -20.95
CA MET A 93 7.15 -11.36 -19.97
C MET A 93 7.21 -12.52 -18.97
N SER A 94 7.30 -13.76 -19.47
CA SER A 94 7.42 -14.93 -18.61
C SER A 94 8.67 -14.86 -17.71
N GLU A 95 9.84 -14.50 -18.26
CA GLU A 95 11.07 -14.37 -17.49
C GLU A 95 11.01 -13.26 -16.44
N THR A 96 10.33 -12.15 -16.75
CA THR A 96 10.08 -11.05 -15.80
C THR A 96 9.21 -11.52 -14.63
N VAL A 97 8.11 -12.22 -14.91
CA VAL A 97 7.21 -12.75 -13.87
C VAL A 97 7.94 -13.72 -12.94
N HIS A 98 8.66 -14.71 -13.52
CA HIS A 98 9.40 -15.68 -12.71
C HIS A 98 10.51 -15.03 -11.90
N THR A 99 11.24 -14.04 -12.46
CA THR A 99 12.25 -13.28 -11.73
C THR A 99 11.64 -12.48 -10.59
N ALA A 100 10.53 -11.78 -10.83
CA ALA A 100 9.85 -10.96 -9.84
C ALA A 100 9.30 -11.78 -8.66
N ILE A 101 8.64 -12.91 -8.94
CA ILE A 101 8.09 -13.79 -7.90
C ILE A 101 9.20 -14.51 -7.12
N THR A 102 10.27 -14.96 -7.79
CA THR A 102 11.41 -15.58 -7.10
C THR A 102 12.11 -14.57 -6.20
N PHE A 103 12.31 -13.33 -6.69
CA PHE A 103 12.89 -12.26 -5.89
C PHE A 103 11.99 -11.92 -4.68
N ALA A 104 10.67 -11.85 -4.88
CA ALA A 104 9.72 -11.61 -3.79
C ALA A 104 9.79 -12.69 -2.70
N ALA A 105 9.91 -13.96 -3.08
CA ALA A 105 10.05 -15.06 -2.12
C ALA A 105 11.36 -14.95 -1.32
N ILE A 106 12.49 -14.75 -2.00
CA ILE A 106 13.80 -14.67 -1.36
C ILE A 106 13.90 -13.42 -0.48
N SER A 107 13.52 -12.24 -1.01
CA SER A 107 13.56 -10.99 -0.24
C SER A 107 12.61 -11.02 0.95
N GLY A 108 11.45 -11.65 0.82
CA GLY A 108 10.50 -11.85 1.92
C GLY A 108 11.10 -12.70 3.04
N VAL A 109 11.77 -13.81 2.71
CA VAL A 109 12.45 -14.66 3.71
C VAL A 109 13.62 -13.91 4.36
N VAL A 110 14.44 -13.20 3.57
CA VAL A 110 15.54 -12.38 4.10
C VAL A 110 15.01 -11.31 5.05
N MET A 111 13.92 -10.63 4.69
CA MET A 111 13.28 -9.63 5.53
C MET A 111 12.66 -10.24 6.81
N ALA A 112 12.09 -11.43 6.72
CA ALA A 112 11.61 -12.14 7.89
C ALA A 112 12.76 -12.42 8.88
N LEU A 113 13.88 -12.92 8.41
CA LEU A 113 15.07 -13.19 9.23
C LEU A 113 15.63 -11.91 9.85
N ILE A 114 15.85 -10.86 9.03
CA ILE A 114 16.36 -9.57 9.51
C ILE A 114 15.37 -8.97 10.53
N GLY A 115 14.09 -8.95 10.23
CA GLY A 115 13.06 -8.36 11.08
C GLY A 115 12.94 -9.06 12.42
N VAL A 116 12.99 -10.40 12.45
CA VAL A 116 12.96 -11.17 13.71
C VAL A 116 14.20 -10.92 14.57
N LEU A 117 15.39 -10.85 13.95
CA LEU A 117 16.65 -10.63 14.68
C LEU A 117 16.78 -9.17 15.16
N MET A 118 16.41 -8.21 14.31
CA MET A 118 16.58 -6.79 14.58
C MET A 118 15.40 -6.14 15.30
N ALA A 119 14.30 -6.85 15.54
CA ALA A 119 13.10 -6.29 16.18
C ALA A 119 13.40 -5.58 17.49
N LYS A 120 14.05 -6.26 18.44
CA LYS A 120 14.37 -5.70 19.75
C LYS A 120 15.41 -4.57 19.68
N PRO A 121 16.58 -4.74 19.03
CA PRO A 121 17.56 -3.65 18.89
C PRO A 121 17.00 -2.40 18.20
N ALA A 122 16.15 -2.55 17.18
CA ALA A 122 15.54 -1.43 16.49
C ALA A 122 14.56 -0.64 17.38
N LEU A 123 13.77 -1.35 18.22
CA LEU A 123 12.85 -0.72 19.16
C LEU A 123 13.59 -0.03 20.32
N GLU A 124 14.68 -0.61 20.80
CA GLU A 124 15.58 0.02 21.80
C GLU A 124 16.17 1.31 21.26
N LEU A 125 16.65 1.29 20.00
CA LEU A 125 17.20 2.47 19.34
C LEU A 125 16.16 3.59 19.17
N MET A 126 14.88 3.23 19.02
CA MET A 126 13.77 4.19 18.95
C MET A 126 13.32 4.72 20.30
N GLY A 127 13.90 4.26 21.40
CA GLY A 127 13.51 4.67 22.75
C GLY A 127 12.13 4.15 23.17
N THR A 128 11.76 2.94 22.71
CA THR A 128 10.48 2.31 23.13
C THR A 128 10.52 2.03 24.65
N PRO A 129 9.50 2.46 25.43
CA PRO A 129 9.46 2.26 26.87
C PRO A 129 9.56 0.79 27.30
N ASP A 130 10.21 0.54 28.46
CA ASP A 130 10.49 -0.81 28.97
C ASP A 130 9.23 -1.64 29.27
N ASP A 131 8.13 -0.99 29.62
CA ASP A 131 6.83 -1.63 29.90
C ASP A 131 6.12 -2.13 28.63
N VAL A 132 6.50 -1.61 27.46
CA VAL A 132 5.88 -1.95 26.16
C VAL A 132 6.80 -2.74 25.24
N ILE A 133 8.13 -2.64 25.43
CA ILE A 133 9.14 -3.17 24.50
C ILE A 133 9.00 -4.68 24.23
N ASN A 134 8.63 -5.46 25.24
CA ASN A 134 8.47 -6.89 25.09
C ASN A 134 7.27 -7.25 24.19
N LEU A 135 6.15 -6.55 24.36
CA LEU A 135 4.96 -6.71 23.53
C LEU A 135 5.21 -6.22 22.10
N SER A 136 5.90 -5.08 21.96
CA SER A 136 6.30 -4.53 20.65
C SER A 136 7.22 -5.48 19.90
N THR A 137 8.21 -6.04 20.60
CA THR A 137 9.14 -7.02 20.03
C THR A 137 8.42 -8.29 19.58
N LEU A 138 7.50 -8.79 20.39
CA LEU A 138 6.71 -9.98 20.06
C LEU A 138 5.85 -9.72 18.81
N TYR A 139 5.10 -8.61 18.80
CA TYR A 139 4.28 -8.21 17.65
C TYR A 139 5.11 -8.09 16.37
N MET A 140 6.22 -7.35 16.44
CA MET A 140 7.10 -7.09 15.31
C MET A 140 7.73 -8.39 14.77
N ARG A 141 8.21 -9.28 15.64
CA ARG A 141 8.75 -10.58 15.24
C ARG A 141 7.72 -11.43 14.52
N ILE A 142 6.52 -11.54 15.09
CA ILE A 142 5.43 -12.29 14.43
C ILE A 142 5.11 -11.63 13.09
N TYR A 143 4.92 -10.32 13.02
CA TYR A 143 4.60 -9.60 11.78
C TYR A 143 5.63 -9.87 10.67
N PHE A 144 6.93 -9.80 11.00
CA PHE A 144 8.00 -10.04 10.02
C PHE A 144 8.04 -11.48 9.50
N LEU A 145 7.58 -12.48 10.27
CA LEU A 145 7.40 -13.85 9.78
C LEU A 145 6.38 -13.92 8.62
N GLY A 146 5.45 -12.97 8.53
CA GLY A 146 4.50 -12.83 7.44
C GLY A 146 5.05 -12.17 6.17
N MET A 147 6.25 -11.57 6.21
CA MET A 147 6.82 -10.82 5.07
C MET A 147 6.93 -11.62 3.78
N PRO A 148 7.26 -12.92 3.75
CA PRO A 148 7.26 -13.69 2.52
C PRO A 148 5.88 -13.68 1.82
N PHE A 149 4.81 -13.82 2.56
CA PHE A 149 3.44 -13.83 2.00
C PHE A 149 3.03 -12.45 1.53
N PHE A 150 3.37 -11.42 2.29
CA PHE A 150 3.15 -10.02 1.92
C PHE A 150 3.86 -9.67 0.61
N MET A 151 5.14 -10.03 0.49
CA MET A 151 5.93 -9.77 -0.72
C MET A 151 5.35 -10.51 -1.93
N LEU A 152 5.08 -11.80 -1.80
CA LEU A 152 4.52 -12.61 -2.89
C LEU A 152 3.16 -12.07 -3.36
N TYR A 153 2.30 -11.64 -2.44
CA TYR A 153 1.03 -10.99 -2.81
C TYR A 153 1.27 -9.70 -3.59
N ASN A 154 2.13 -8.79 -3.09
CA ASN A 154 2.36 -7.50 -3.74
C ASN A 154 2.95 -7.63 -5.15
N TYR A 155 3.94 -8.52 -5.33
CA TYR A 155 4.53 -8.75 -6.64
C TYR A 155 3.58 -9.49 -7.59
N GLY A 156 2.81 -10.45 -7.09
CA GLY A 156 1.77 -11.13 -7.88
C GLY A 156 0.66 -10.17 -8.31
N ALA A 157 0.21 -9.31 -7.41
CA ALA A 157 -0.75 -8.25 -7.72
C ALA A 157 -0.17 -7.21 -8.71
N ALA A 158 1.14 -6.90 -8.62
CA ALA A 158 1.82 -6.04 -9.57
C ALA A 158 1.81 -6.61 -10.98
N VAL A 159 2.01 -7.93 -11.14
CA VAL A 159 1.88 -8.64 -12.43
C VAL A 159 0.45 -8.57 -12.97
N LEU A 160 -0.57 -8.79 -12.13
CA LEU A 160 -1.98 -8.67 -12.55
C LEU A 160 -2.32 -7.23 -12.98
N ARG A 161 -1.87 -6.24 -12.23
CA ARG A 161 -2.02 -4.82 -12.61
C ARG A 161 -1.33 -4.50 -13.94
N ALA A 162 -0.16 -5.09 -14.19
CA ALA A 162 0.58 -4.89 -15.44
C ALA A 162 -0.20 -5.31 -16.69
N VAL A 163 -1.07 -6.31 -16.58
CA VAL A 163 -1.93 -6.80 -17.67
C VAL A 163 -3.33 -6.17 -17.69
N GLY A 164 -3.58 -5.23 -16.78
CA GLY A 164 -4.85 -4.50 -16.72
C GLY A 164 -5.88 -5.07 -15.75
N ASP A 165 -5.51 -6.04 -14.92
CA ASP A 165 -6.42 -6.64 -13.97
C ASP A 165 -6.21 -6.09 -12.55
N THR A 166 -7.10 -5.20 -12.15
CA THR A 166 -7.14 -4.65 -10.78
C THR A 166 -8.27 -5.25 -9.93
N LYS A 167 -9.25 -5.91 -10.58
CA LYS A 167 -10.42 -6.46 -9.90
C LYS A 167 -10.09 -7.71 -9.09
N ARG A 168 -9.30 -8.64 -9.67
CA ARG A 168 -8.92 -9.87 -8.97
C ARG A 168 -8.08 -9.59 -7.71
N PRO A 169 -7.02 -8.75 -7.74
CA PRO A 169 -6.31 -8.36 -6.53
C PRO A 169 -7.21 -7.74 -5.45
N LEU A 170 -8.18 -6.89 -5.84
CA LEU A 170 -9.17 -6.34 -4.90
C LEU A 170 -10.01 -7.45 -4.26
N MET A 171 -10.53 -8.41 -5.04
CA MET A 171 -11.32 -9.52 -4.51
C MET A 171 -10.52 -10.38 -3.53
N PHE A 172 -9.25 -10.62 -3.82
CA PHE A 172 -8.35 -11.37 -2.91
C PHE A 172 -8.13 -10.61 -1.60
N LEU A 173 -7.98 -9.29 -1.68
CA LEU A 173 -7.83 -8.44 -0.50
C LEU A 173 -9.11 -8.40 0.34
N ILE A 174 -10.29 -8.31 -0.28
CA ILE A 174 -11.58 -8.37 0.43
C ILE A 174 -11.71 -9.69 1.19
N ALA A 175 -11.47 -10.81 0.52
CA ALA A 175 -11.55 -12.13 1.15
C ALA A 175 -10.58 -12.25 2.33
N ALA A 176 -9.34 -11.83 2.15
CA ALA A 176 -8.34 -11.84 3.20
C ALA A 176 -8.67 -10.92 4.37
N GLY A 177 -9.23 -9.73 4.09
CA GLY A 177 -9.61 -8.79 5.12
C GLY A 177 -10.79 -9.24 5.98
N ILE A 178 -11.79 -9.89 5.38
CA ILE A 178 -12.87 -10.50 6.15
C ILE A 178 -12.30 -11.57 7.09
N ILE A 179 -11.41 -12.42 6.58
CA ILE A 179 -10.76 -13.46 7.39
C ILE A 179 -9.90 -12.84 8.49
N ASN A 180 -9.15 -11.76 8.19
CA ASN A 180 -8.37 -11.03 9.19
C ASN A 180 -9.27 -10.52 10.33
N ALA A 181 -10.37 -9.83 10.01
CA ALA A 181 -11.29 -9.30 11.01
C ALA A 181 -11.90 -10.42 11.88
N CYS A 182 -12.34 -11.53 11.27
CA CYS A 182 -12.85 -12.68 12.01
C CYS A 182 -11.79 -13.32 12.91
N LEU A 183 -10.58 -13.52 12.41
CA LEU A 183 -9.49 -14.09 13.18
C LEU A 183 -9.04 -13.17 14.30
N ASN A 184 -8.99 -11.86 14.10
CA ASN A 184 -8.70 -10.90 15.15
C ASN A 184 -9.67 -11.05 16.32
N MET A 185 -10.98 -11.10 16.04
CA MET A 185 -11.99 -11.29 17.09
C MET A 185 -11.78 -12.61 17.83
N VAL A 186 -11.55 -13.71 17.11
CA VAL A 186 -11.37 -15.02 17.73
C VAL A 186 -10.07 -15.08 18.54
N LEU A 187 -8.94 -14.67 17.97
CA LEU A 187 -7.62 -14.80 18.63
C LEU A 187 -7.45 -13.82 19.78
N VAL A 188 -8.00 -12.62 19.69
CA VAL A 188 -7.86 -11.60 20.75
C VAL A 188 -8.93 -11.76 21.82
N ILE A 189 -10.20 -12.00 21.45
CA ILE A 189 -11.31 -12.04 22.42
C ILE A 189 -11.48 -13.43 23.03
N VAL A 190 -11.46 -14.51 22.22
CA VAL A 190 -11.71 -15.86 22.71
C VAL A 190 -10.45 -16.48 23.29
N PHE A 191 -9.31 -16.37 22.57
CA PHE A 191 -8.05 -16.96 23.01
C PHE A 191 -7.18 -16.03 23.86
N ASN A 192 -7.56 -14.75 24.02
CA ASN A 192 -6.83 -13.75 24.83
C ASN A 192 -5.34 -13.59 24.45
N LEU A 193 -5.00 -13.77 23.17
CA LEU A 193 -3.62 -13.69 22.69
C LEU A 193 -3.06 -12.25 22.56
N GLY A 194 -3.88 -11.23 22.81
CA GLY A 194 -3.45 -9.83 22.78
C GLY A 194 -2.78 -9.44 21.43
N VAL A 195 -1.60 -8.82 21.50
CA VAL A 195 -0.85 -8.37 20.32
C VAL A 195 -0.44 -9.54 19.40
N ALA A 196 -0.15 -10.72 19.98
CA ALA A 196 0.21 -11.89 19.19
C ALA A 196 -0.98 -12.37 18.35
N GLY A 197 -2.20 -12.31 18.88
CA GLY A 197 -3.42 -12.66 18.16
C GLY A 197 -3.62 -11.84 16.91
N VAL A 198 -3.45 -10.51 17.00
CA VAL A 198 -3.58 -9.60 15.84
C VAL A 198 -2.48 -9.85 14.81
N ALA A 199 -1.23 -10.02 15.24
CA ALA A 199 -0.14 -10.31 14.33
C ALA A 199 -0.34 -11.64 13.58
N ILE A 200 -0.80 -12.69 14.26
CA ILE A 200 -1.11 -14.00 13.67
C ILE A 200 -2.28 -13.89 12.68
N ALA A 201 -3.35 -13.16 13.03
CA ALA A 201 -4.48 -12.92 12.13
C ALA A 201 -4.03 -12.22 10.84
N THR A 202 -3.15 -11.22 10.97
CA THR A 202 -2.58 -10.48 9.84
C THR A 202 -1.74 -11.39 8.93
N ILE A 203 -0.86 -12.22 9.49
CA ILE A 203 -0.06 -13.18 8.71
C ILE A 203 -0.96 -14.16 7.97
N PHE A 204 -1.96 -14.73 8.65
CA PHE A 204 -2.83 -15.71 8.06
C PHE A 204 -3.66 -15.13 6.91
N SER A 205 -4.16 -13.90 7.06
CA SER A 205 -4.87 -13.20 5.99
C SER A 205 -3.97 -12.90 4.80
N GLN A 206 -2.72 -12.51 5.04
CA GLN A 206 -1.73 -12.31 3.98
C GLN A 206 -1.33 -13.62 3.29
N PHE A 207 -1.22 -14.72 4.02
CA PHE A 207 -1.03 -16.05 3.45
C PHE A 207 -2.16 -16.41 2.48
N ILE A 208 -3.41 -16.18 2.85
CA ILE A 208 -4.57 -16.43 1.98
C ILE A 208 -4.49 -15.56 0.72
N SER A 209 -4.23 -14.25 0.84
CA SER A 209 -4.06 -13.37 -0.32
C SER A 209 -2.95 -13.87 -1.25
N CYS A 210 -1.82 -14.29 -0.67
CA CYS A 210 -0.69 -14.86 -1.39
C CYS A 210 -1.10 -16.13 -2.16
N VAL A 211 -1.77 -17.07 -1.52
CA VAL A 211 -2.24 -18.31 -2.17
C VAL A 211 -3.20 -18.01 -3.30
N LEU A 212 -4.14 -17.08 -3.10
CA LEU A 212 -5.12 -16.71 -4.12
C LEU A 212 -4.45 -16.07 -5.34
N VAL A 213 -3.50 -15.15 -5.15
CA VAL A 213 -2.79 -14.51 -6.27
C VAL A 213 -1.88 -15.49 -7.01
N LEU A 214 -1.14 -16.33 -6.31
CA LEU A 214 -0.27 -17.32 -6.94
C LEU A 214 -1.08 -18.38 -7.70
N ARG A 215 -2.20 -18.85 -7.13
CA ARG A 215 -3.13 -19.76 -7.82
C ARG A 215 -3.73 -19.12 -9.08
N CYS A 216 -4.07 -17.83 -9.01
CA CYS A 216 -4.56 -17.08 -10.16
C CYS A 216 -3.52 -17.01 -11.28
N LEU A 217 -2.26 -16.68 -10.95
CA LEU A 217 -1.16 -16.62 -11.92
C LEU A 217 -0.80 -18.01 -12.48
N ASN A 218 -0.89 -19.05 -11.67
CA ASN A 218 -0.60 -20.42 -12.12
C ASN A 218 -1.67 -20.99 -13.07
N LYS A 219 -2.95 -20.67 -12.82
CA LYS A 219 -4.09 -21.19 -13.60
C LYS A 219 -4.35 -20.46 -14.94
N THR A 220 -3.67 -19.35 -15.19
CA THR A 220 -3.84 -18.62 -16.45
C THR A 220 -3.06 -19.27 -17.58
N ASP A 221 -3.60 -19.28 -18.81
CA ASP A 221 -2.91 -19.79 -20.01
C ASP A 221 -2.27 -18.64 -20.82
N ALA A 222 -2.04 -17.49 -20.20
CA ALA A 222 -1.45 -16.32 -20.83
C ALA A 222 0.08 -16.27 -20.66
N SER A 223 0.74 -15.31 -21.34
CA SER A 223 2.19 -15.14 -21.30
C SER A 223 2.77 -14.84 -19.91
N TYR A 224 1.92 -14.41 -18.96
CA TYR A 224 2.26 -14.17 -17.57
C TYR A 224 1.98 -15.35 -16.63
N GLN A 225 1.74 -16.55 -17.19
CA GLN A 225 1.55 -17.78 -16.42
C GLN A 225 2.75 -18.03 -15.51
N LEU A 226 2.49 -18.22 -14.22
CA LEU A 226 3.49 -18.65 -13.26
C LEU A 226 3.59 -20.19 -13.26
N ARG A 227 4.79 -20.69 -13.56
CA ARG A 227 5.12 -22.13 -13.46
C ARG A 227 6.19 -22.31 -12.41
N PHE A 228 5.88 -22.96 -11.31
CA PHE A 228 6.81 -23.16 -10.19
C PHE A 228 8.13 -23.83 -10.60
N SER A 229 8.10 -24.71 -11.61
CA SER A 229 9.29 -25.36 -12.17
C SER A 229 10.24 -24.42 -12.90
N LYS A 230 9.78 -23.21 -13.26
CA LYS A 230 10.58 -22.21 -13.99
C LYS A 230 11.05 -21.05 -13.11
N LEU A 231 10.85 -21.14 -11.81
CA LEU A 231 11.30 -20.12 -10.87
C LEU A 231 12.82 -19.97 -10.94
N LYS A 232 13.27 -18.80 -11.39
CA LYS A 232 14.69 -18.46 -11.53
C LYS A 232 14.85 -16.94 -11.56
N ILE A 233 15.87 -16.44 -10.90
CA ILE A 233 16.27 -15.04 -11.03
C ILE A 233 17.17 -14.88 -12.25
N LYS A 234 16.75 -13.99 -13.16
CA LYS A 234 17.59 -13.53 -14.26
C LYS A 234 18.07 -12.12 -13.97
N GLY A 235 19.37 -11.94 -13.74
CA GLY A 235 19.99 -10.67 -13.34
C GLY A 235 19.63 -9.50 -14.25
N TYR A 236 19.50 -9.74 -15.56
CA TYR A 236 19.11 -8.71 -16.52
C TYR A 236 17.73 -8.10 -16.21
N TYR A 237 16.70 -8.92 -15.95
CA TYR A 237 15.37 -8.40 -15.63
C TYR A 237 15.30 -7.85 -14.21
N LEU A 238 16.01 -8.46 -13.25
CA LEU A 238 16.09 -7.95 -11.90
C LEU A 238 16.71 -6.54 -11.86
N LYS A 239 17.78 -6.31 -12.63
CA LYS A 239 18.38 -4.98 -12.76
C LYS A 239 17.39 -3.95 -13.30
N GLN A 240 16.60 -4.31 -14.31
CA GLN A 240 15.57 -3.40 -14.87
C GLN A 240 14.44 -3.12 -13.87
N ILE A 241 14.02 -4.14 -13.10
CA ILE A 241 13.05 -3.96 -12.01
C ILE A 241 13.58 -2.97 -10.98
N PHE A 242 14.85 -3.11 -10.58
CA PHE A 242 15.48 -2.23 -9.60
C PHE A 242 15.69 -0.81 -10.11
N GLN A 243 16.03 -0.62 -11.37
CA GLN A 243 16.21 0.71 -11.97
C GLN A 243 14.94 1.59 -11.85
N VAL A 244 13.76 1.00 -11.88
CA VAL A 244 12.49 1.71 -11.70
C VAL A 244 12.03 1.63 -10.25
N GLY A 245 12.14 0.47 -9.64
CA GLY A 245 11.54 0.19 -8.33
C GLY A 245 12.29 0.80 -7.17
N ILE A 246 13.63 0.82 -7.18
CA ILE A 246 14.42 1.41 -6.07
C ILE A 246 14.16 2.92 -5.94
N PRO A 247 14.23 3.73 -7.02
CA PRO A 247 13.90 5.15 -6.91
C PRO A 247 12.49 5.40 -6.39
N ALA A 248 11.49 4.61 -6.83
CA ALA A 248 10.11 4.71 -6.35
C ALA A 248 9.99 4.34 -4.85
N GLY A 249 10.71 3.31 -4.41
CA GLY A 249 10.75 2.90 -3.01
C GLY A 249 11.42 3.95 -2.12
N ILE A 250 12.54 4.50 -2.55
CA ILE A 250 13.24 5.59 -1.83
C ILE A 250 12.34 6.81 -1.73
N GLN A 251 11.68 7.21 -2.82
CA GLN A 251 10.73 8.33 -2.81
C GLN A 251 9.63 8.13 -1.76
N SER A 252 9.02 6.94 -1.71
CA SER A 252 8.01 6.61 -0.71
C SER A 252 8.55 6.66 0.72
N THR A 253 9.78 6.17 0.93
CA THR A 253 10.45 6.19 2.24
C THR A 253 10.74 7.63 2.70
N VAL A 254 11.21 8.49 1.80
CA VAL A 254 11.48 9.92 2.10
C VAL A 254 10.18 10.64 2.49
N ILE A 255 9.08 10.39 1.78
CA ILE A 255 7.77 10.98 2.12
C ILE A 255 7.32 10.53 3.52
N ASN A 256 7.42 9.24 3.84
CA ASN A 256 7.05 8.72 5.15
C ASN A 256 7.94 9.29 6.27
N PHE A 257 9.24 9.43 6.02
CA PHE A 257 10.17 10.06 6.96
C PHE A 257 9.82 11.54 7.20
N SER A 258 9.49 12.28 6.14
CA SER A 258 9.04 13.68 6.27
C SER A 258 7.74 13.78 7.09
N ASN A 259 6.79 12.87 6.87
CA ASN A 259 5.55 12.83 7.67
C ASN A 259 5.84 12.52 9.14
N ALA A 260 6.80 11.64 9.44
CA ALA A 260 7.21 11.34 10.81
C ALA A 260 7.86 12.55 11.50
N LEU A 261 8.69 13.33 10.79
CA LEU A 261 9.24 14.58 11.31
C LEU A 261 8.16 15.63 11.58
N LEU A 262 7.19 15.78 10.67
CA LEU A 262 6.03 16.65 10.89
C LEU A 262 5.23 16.24 12.11
N GLN A 263 4.95 14.95 12.27
CA GLN A 263 4.26 14.40 13.44
C GLN A 263 5.03 14.72 14.74
N SER A 264 6.35 14.54 14.74
CA SER A 264 7.19 14.87 15.90
C SER A 264 7.12 16.37 16.26
N SER A 265 7.13 17.24 15.25
CA SER A 265 6.96 18.68 15.45
C SER A 265 5.57 19.03 16.00
N VAL A 266 4.52 18.40 15.50
CA VAL A 266 3.14 18.63 16.01
C VAL A 266 3.01 18.17 17.45
N ASN A 267 3.68 17.09 17.84
CA ASN A 267 3.65 16.58 19.21
C ASN A 267 4.15 17.60 20.23
N SER A 268 5.03 18.55 19.85
CA SER A 268 5.52 19.61 20.72
C SER A 268 4.47 20.69 21.05
N PHE A 269 3.37 20.77 20.29
CA PHE A 269 2.27 21.71 20.53
C PHE A 269 1.20 21.20 21.51
N GLY A 270 1.40 20.00 22.07
CA GLY A 270 0.52 19.42 23.08
C GLY A 270 -0.53 18.45 22.53
N SER A 271 -1.26 17.82 23.47
CA SER A 271 -2.15 16.69 23.17
C SER A 271 -3.33 17.07 22.25
N THR A 272 -3.87 18.26 22.37
CA THR A 272 -4.99 18.76 21.55
C THR A 272 -4.58 18.89 20.08
N ALA A 273 -3.43 19.53 19.81
CA ALA A 273 -2.88 19.67 18.47
C ALA A 273 -2.53 18.31 17.85
N MET A 274 -1.93 17.43 18.65
CA MET A 274 -1.60 16.06 18.23
C MET A 274 -2.84 15.25 17.85
N ALA A 275 -3.91 15.35 18.64
CA ALA A 275 -5.16 14.66 18.36
C ALA A 275 -5.85 15.20 17.09
N GLY A 276 -5.92 16.52 16.92
CA GLY A 276 -6.47 17.19 15.74
C GLY A 276 -5.71 16.84 14.48
N TYR A 277 -4.37 16.88 14.53
CA TYR A 277 -3.51 16.49 13.41
C TYR A 277 -3.69 15.00 13.02
N THR A 278 -3.76 14.13 14.00
CA THR A 278 -3.95 12.69 13.76
C THR A 278 -5.30 12.41 13.10
N ALA A 279 -6.37 13.04 13.58
CA ALA A 279 -7.70 12.90 13.00
C ALA A 279 -7.76 13.46 11.55
N ALA A 280 -7.14 14.63 11.30
CA ALA A 280 -7.02 15.20 9.97
C ALA A 280 -6.22 14.30 9.02
N ASN A 281 -5.08 13.74 9.47
CA ASN A 281 -4.27 12.83 8.68
C ASN A 281 -5.00 11.53 8.31
N ASN A 282 -5.86 11.01 9.16
CA ASN A 282 -6.70 9.85 8.82
C ASN A 282 -7.65 10.17 7.66
N ILE A 283 -8.25 11.35 7.66
CA ILE A 283 -9.11 11.81 6.55
C ILE A 283 -8.30 11.96 5.27
N LEU A 284 -7.10 12.55 5.36
CA LEU A 284 -6.17 12.67 4.23
C LEU A 284 -5.68 11.33 3.69
N GLY A 285 -5.65 10.29 4.51
CA GLY A 285 -5.31 8.94 4.08
C GLY A 285 -6.20 8.45 2.94
N PHE A 286 -7.49 8.79 2.93
CA PHE A 286 -8.42 8.45 1.84
C PHE A 286 -8.08 9.21 0.55
N LEU A 287 -7.72 10.48 0.66
CA LEU A 287 -7.27 11.29 -0.48
C LEU A 287 -5.96 10.70 -1.06
N TYR A 288 -5.00 10.38 -0.20
CA TYR A 288 -3.74 9.75 -0.59
C TYR A 288 -3.96 8.41 -1.31
N ALA A 289 -4.85 7.55 -0.82
CA ALA A 289 -5.19 6.28 -1.46
C ALA A 289 -5.76 6.50 -2.87
N SER A 290 -6.57 7.54 -3.05
CA SER A 290 -7.16 7.90 -4.34
C SER A 290 -6.10 8.37 -5.34
N ILE A 291 -5.24 9.31 -4.95
CA ILE A 291 -4.15 9.83 -5.80
C ILE A 291 -3.16 8.72 -6.15
N ASN A 292 -2.79 7.88 -5.17
CA ASN A 292 -1.89 6.74 -5.40
C ASN A 292 -2.46 5.75 -6.41
N SER A 293 -3.77 5.51 -6.41
CA SER A 293 -4.42 4.64 -7.38
C SER A 293 -4.31 5.17 -8.81
N VAL A 294 -4.51 6.49 -8.99
CA VAL A 294 -4.34 7.15 -10.30
C VAL A 294 -2.87 7.12 -10.74
N THR A 295 -1.93 7.34 -9.82
CA THR A 295 -0.49 7.24 -10.11
C THR A 295 -0.10 5.83 -10.59
N GLN A 296 -0.57 4.78 -9.92
CA GLN A 296 -0.33 3.40 -10.35
C GLN A 296 -0.99 3.09 -11.71
N ALA A 297 -2.18 3.66 -11.97
CA ALA A 297 -2.82 3.57 -13.28
C ALA A 297 -1.96 4.25 -14.35
N CYS A 298 -1.50 5.48 -14.10
CA CYS A 298 -0.61 6.22 -15.00
C CYS A 298 0.63 5.41 -15.35
N MET A 299 1.30 4.82 -14.35
CA MET A 299 2.48 3.98 -14.57
C MET A 299 2.18 2.76 -15.45
N SER A 300 1.08 2.05 -15.19
CA SER A 300 0.71 0.85 -15.95
C SER A 300 0.33 1.19 -17.40
N PHE A 301 -0.51 2.22 -17.61
CA PHE A 301 -0.93 2.67 -18.93
C PHE A 301 0.24 3.21 -19.76
N THR A 302 1.08 4.05 -19.16
CA THR A 302 2.27 4.61 -19.80
C THR A 302 3.25 3.50 -20.19
N SER A 303 3.48 2.53 -19.30
CA SER A 303 4.40 1.41 -19.56
C SER A 303 3.93 0.51 -20.70
N GLN A 304 2.62 0.21 -20.78
CA GLN A 304 2.07 -0.55 -21.90
C GLN A 304 2.18 0.24 -23.22
N ASN A 305 1.80 1.52 -23.22
CA ASN A 305 1.89 2.36 -24.42
C ASN A 305 3.34 2.58 -24.87
N TYR A 306 4.29 2.68 -23.93
CA TYR A 306 5.72 2.70 -24.24
C TYR A 306 6.17 1.41 -24.92
N GLY A 307 5.71 0.24 -24.45
CA GLY A 307 6.01 -1.06 -25.05
C GLY A 307 5.62 -1.17 -26.52
N VAL A 308 4.51 -0.58 -26.91
CA VAL A 308 4.01 -0.52 -28.30
C VAL A 308 4.38 0.76 -29.05
N ARG A 309 5.24 1.62 -28.47
CA ARG A 309 5.72 2.88 -29.06
C ARG A 309 4.63 3.91 -29.38
N LYS A 310 3.52 3.91 -28.64
CA LYS A 310 2.42 4.89 -28.79
C LYS A 310 2.68 6.15 -27.93
N PHE A 311 3.75 6.90 -28.23
CA PHE A 311 4.20 8.05 -27.43
C PHE A 311 3.14 9.14 -27.28
N LYS A 312 2.48 9.54 -28.40
CA LYS A 312 1.38 10.53 -28.36
C LYS A 312 0.22 10.12 -27.43
N ARG A 313 0.02 8.80 -27.26
CA ARG A 313 -0.99 8.30 -26.33
C ARG A 313 -0.53 8.39 -24.88
N MET A 314 0.77 8.28 -24.64
CA MET A 314 1.34 8.49 -23.29
C MET A 314 1.10 9.91 -22.78
N ASP A 315 1.27 10.93 -23.66
CA ASP A 315 0.98 12.32 -23.28
C ASP A 315 -0.49 12.51 -22.89
N LYS A 316 -1.42 11.90 -23.64
CA LYS A 316 -2.85 11.92 -23.30
C LYS A 316 -3.13 11.20 -21.98
N VAL A 317 -2.51 10.03 -21.74
CA VAL A 317 -2.63 9.31 -20.47
C VAL A 317 -2.18 10.19 -19.31
N LEU A 318 -1.06 10.91 -19.46
CA LEU A 318 -0.56 11.81 -18.43
C LEU A 318 -1.57 12.93 -18.12
N ILE A 319 -2.10 13.59 -19.18
CA ILE A 319 -3.09 14.66 -19.03
C ILE A 319 -4.35 14.13 -18.33
N ASP A 320 -4.89 13.01 -18.79
CA ASP A 320 -6.09 12.39 -18.21
C ASP A 320 -5.86 11.99 -16.74
N CYS A 321 -4.67 11.49 -16.38
CA CYS A 321 -4.31 11.18 -15.00
C CYS A 321 -4.19 12.44 -14.13
N VAL A 322 -3.65 13.55 -14.68
CA VAL A 322 -3.61 14.84 -13.96
C VAL A 322 -5.04 15.35 -13.72
N ILE A 323 -5.90 15.30 -14.74
CA ILE A 323 -7.31 15.71 -14.60
C ILE A 323 -8.02 14.86 -13.53
N LEU A 324 -7.84 13.53 -13.55
CA LEU A 324 -8.42 12.63 -12.55
C LEU A 324 -7.89 12.90 -11.15
N SER A 325 -6.59 13.13 -11.00
CA SER A 325 -5.97 13.42 -9.70
C SER A 325 -6.46 14.76 -9.15
N VAL A 326 -6.49 15.81 -9.97
CA VAL A 326 -7.02 17.12 -9.58
C VAL A 326 -8.51 17.02 -9.26
N GLY A 327 -9.30 16.33 -10.10
CA GLY A 327 -10.73 16.10 -9.84
C GLY A 327 -10.99 15.36 -8.54
N ALA A 328 -10.26 14.29 -8.27
CA ALA A 328 -10.34 13.56 -7.00
C ALA A 328 -9.94 14.44 -5.82
N SER A 329 -8.85 15.20 -5.94
CA SER A 329 -8.39 16.13 -4.90
C SER A 329 -9.43 17.20 -4.60
N LEU A 330 -10.08 17.76 -5.63
CA LEU A 330 -11.15 18.75 -5.45
C LEU A 330 -12.38 18.12 -4.77
N VAL A 331 -12.82 16.94 -5.20
CA VAL A 331 -13.99 16.27 -4.60
C VAL A 331 -13.74 15.92 -3.14
N PHE A 332 -12.64 15.27 -2.81
CA PHE A 332 -12.29 14.90 -1.44
C PHE A 332 -11.93 16.13 -0.59
N GLY A 333 -11.23 17.08 -1.16
CA GLY A 333 -10.82 18.30 -0.48
C GLY A 333 -12.01 19.21 -0.16
N CYS A 334 -12.87 19.51 -1.15
CA CYS A 334 -14.10 20.25 -0.90
C CYS A 334 -15.02 19.48 0.07
N GLY A 335 -15.10 18.15 -0.06
CA GLY A 335 -15.83 17.31 0.89
C GLY A 335 -15.29 17.44 2.32
N ALA A 336 -13.97 17.37 2.49
CA ALA A 336 -13.32 17.55 3.79
C ALA A 336 -13.50 18.98 4.35
N TYR A 337 -13.51 19.99 3.50
CA TYR A 337 -13.77 21.37 3.92
C TYR A 337 -15.22 21.59 4.36
N ILE A 338 -16.19 21.11 3.58
CA ILE A 338 -17.63 21.31 3.86
C ILE A 338 -18.12 20.44 5.01
N PHE A 339 -17.64 19.19 5.10
CA PHE A 339 -18.10 18.21 6.08
C PHE A 339 -17.04 17.88 7.14
N GLY A 340 -15.93 18.63 7.19
CA GLY A 340 -14.79 18.38 8.07
C GLY A 340 -15.18 18.24 9.53
N ASP A 341 -16.03 19.17 10.04
CA ASP A 341 -16.54 19.13 11.40
C ASP A 341 -17.23 17.80 11.70
N LYS A 342 -18.17 17.38 10.82
CA LYS A 342 -18.96 16.14 11.01
C LYS A 342 -18.10 14.88 10.90
N VAL A 343 -17.12 14.90 10.02
CA VAL A 343 -16.19 13.76 9.83
C VAL A 343 -15.23 13.66 11.01
N LEU A 344 -14.74 14.79 11.54
CA LEU A 344 -13.89 14.82 12.72
C LEU A 344 -14.64 14.40 13.99
N MET A 345 -15.97 14.68 14.10
CA MET A 345 -16.82 14.18 15.19
C MET A 345 -16.91 12.65 15.27
N ILE A 346 -16.59 11.93 14.20
CA ILE A 346 -16.49 10.45 14.23
C ILE A 346 -15.27 10.01 15.07
N TYR A 347 -14.22 10.84 15.11
CA TYR A 347 -12.96 10.54 15.81
C TYR A 347 -12.92 11.08 17.23
N THR A 348 -13.59 12.21 17.52
CA THR A 348 -13.54 12.87 18.82
C THR A 348 -14.78 13.70 19.10
N ASN A 349 -15.13 13.82 20.38
CA ASN A 349 -16.19 14.72 20.85
C ASN A 349 -15.64 16.05 21.42
N SER A 350 -14.32 16.25 21.43
CA SER A 350 -13.70 17.46 21.95
C SER A 350 -13.73 18.59 20.92
N GLU A 351 -14.41 19.69 21.26
CA GLU A 351 -14.53 20.86 20.36
C GLU A 351 -13.17 21.47 19.99
N ASP A 352 -12.24 21.50 20.93
CA ASP A 352 -10.89 22.09 20.69
C ASP A 352 -10.09 21.23 19.69
N VAL A 353 -10.21 19.90 19.78
CA VAL A 353 -9.59 18.95 18.84
C VAL A 353 -10.22 19.09 17.46
N ILE A 354 -11.55 19.23 17.39
CA ILE A 354 -12.27 19.42 16.12
C ILE A 354 -11.84 20.74 15.47
N LYS A 355 -11.79 21.85 16.19
CA LYS A 355 -11.32 23.16 15.67
C LYS A 355 -9.91 23.06 15.09
N CYS A 356 -8.98 22.48 15.85
CA CYS A 356 -7.61 22.30 15.39
C CYS A 356 -7.54 21.41 14.14
N GLY A 357 -8.31 20.32 14.10
CA GLY A 357 -8.40 19.42 12.92
C GLY A 357 -8.97 20.12 11.68
N VAL A 358 -10.01 20.96 11.84
CA VAL A 358 -10.60 21.75 10.75
C VAL A 358 -9.61 22.78 10.21
N GLU A 359 -8.88 23.48 11.08
CA GLU A 359 -7.84 24.41 10.65
C GLU A 359 -6.77 23.71 9.80
N ILE A 360 -6.32 22.52 10.22
CA ILE A 360 -5.36 21.71 9.47
C ILE A 360 -5.93 21.29 8.12
N LEU A 361 -7.19 20.83 8.07
CA LEU A 361 -7.86 20.47 6.81
C LEU A 361 -8.04 21.70 5.89
N SER A 362 -8.26 22.90 6.43
CA SER A 362 -8.40 24.13 5.63
C SER A 362 -7.06 24.61 5.05
N LEU A 363 -5.96 24.47 5.80
CA LEU A 363 -4.61 24.85 5.35
C LEU A 363 -4.14 24.00 4.15
N ILE A 364 -4.64 22.80 3.98
CA ILE A 364 -4.29 21.95 2.85
C ILE A 364 -4.78 22.53 1.54
N HIS A 365 -5.96 23.18 1.53
CA HIS A 365 -6.45 23.88 0.35
C HIS A 365 -5.62 25.13 -0.01
N ILE A 366 -4.99 25.75 0.98
CA ILE A 366 -4.19 26.97 0.78
C ILE A 366 -2.75 26.65 0.42
N SER A 367 -2.20 25.53 0.90
CA SER A 367 -0.76 25.22 0.75
C SER A 367 -0.40 24.51 -0.56
N GLU A 368 -1.32 23.85 -1.27
CA GLU A 368 -1.00 23.23 -2.55
C GLU A 368 -0.70 24.23 -3.69
N PRO A 369 -1.45 25.34 -3.86
CA PRO A 369 -1.10 26.36 -4.85
C PRO A 369 0.16 27.15 -4.50
N THR A 370 0.45 27.37 -3.21
CA THR A 370 1.59 28.17 -2.73
C THR A 370 2.92 27.42 -2.66
N ARG A 371 2.91 26.09 -2.58
CA ARG A 371 4.17 25.29 -2.64
C ARG A 371 4.93 25.46 -3.96
N ARG A 372 4.27 25.90 -5.03
CA ARG A 372 4.91 26.21 -6.31
C ARG A 372 5.63 27.57 -6.34
N SER A 373 5.35 28.48 -5.43
CA SER A 373 5.93 29.83 -5.42
C SER A 373 7.15 29.99 -4.52
N TYR A 374 7.56 28.96 -3.76
CA TYR A 374 8.75 28.99 -2.90
C TYR A 374 9.94 28.15 -3.41
N ILE A 375 9.84 27.61 -4.63
CA ILE A 375 10.95 26.92 -5.31
C ILE A 375 11.18 27.60 -6.67
N SER A 376 11.34 28.92 -6.66
CA SER A 376 11.93 29.70 -7.76
C SER A 376 13.06 30.52 -7.19
#